data_0e0bc2428aaf9c60c553c06cb020e46f
#
_entry.id   0e0bc2428aaf9c60c553c06cb020e46f
#
_cell.length_a   1.000
_cell.length_b   1.000
_cell.length_c   1.000
_cell.angle_alpha   90.00
_cell.angle_beta   90.00
_cell.angle_gamma   90.00
#
_symmetry.space_group_name_H-M   'P 1'
#
loop_
_entity.id
_entity.type
_entity.pdbx_description
1 polymer ?
#
loop_
_entity_poly.entity_id
_entity_poly.type
_entity_poly.pdbx_seq_one_letter_code
_entity_poly.pdbx_strand_id
1 'polypeptide(L)'
;GCGHGLVQKYLAEAIDELGVQDCTVLVSPVGCSVFSYYYFDVGNTQAAHGRAPAVGIGHKTANPDSIVICYQGDGDLASIGLAEIISAAQLGMPMTMIFVNNAIFGMTGGQMAPTTLLGQLTTTTPTGRTPFAGQPLKVAEMIAGLDGPVFVERVALYDNRRRTHAKRAIKKALELQV
;
A
#
# COMPACT_ATOMS: atom_id res chain seq x y z
N GLY A 1 7.12 -15.94 0.70
CA GLY A 1 6.11 -15.21 -0.04
C GLY A 1 6.29 -13.70 0.02
N CYS A 2 5.70 -13.01 -0.95
CA CYS A 2 5.79 -11.56 -1.11
C CYS A 2 4.88 -10.74 -0.17
N GLY A 3 4.02 -11.42 0.63
CA GLY A 3 3.09 -10.79 1.56
C GLY A 3 1.74 -10.39 0.97
N HIS A 4 1.61 -10.17 -0.33
CA HIS A 4 0.36 -9.71 -0.97
C HIS A 4 -0.86 -10.58 -0.62
N GLY A 5 -0.76 -11.92 -0.72
CA GLY A 5 -1.89 -12.80 -0.44
C GLY A 5 -2.41 -12.72 1.01
N LEU A 6 -1.51 -12.54 1.99
CA LEU A 6 -1.92 -12.35 3.39
C LEU A 6 -2.57 -10.98 3.62
N VAL A 7 -2.02 -9.92 3.01
CA VAL A 7 -2.59 -8.57 3.13
C VAL A 7 -3.97 -8.53 2.48
N GLN A 8 -4.13 -9.11 1.28
CA GLN A 8 -5.43 -9.20 0.60
C GLN A 8 -6.46 -9.95 1.44
N LYS A 9 -6.07 -11.10 2.02
CA LYS A 9 -6.94 -11.85 2.93
C LYS A 9 -7.43 -11.00 4.09
N TYR A 10 -6.52 -10.30 4.80
CA TYR A 10 -6.90 -9.50 5.96
C TYR A 10 -7.68 -8.24 5.57
N LEU A 11 -7.44 -7.69 4.40
CA LEU A 11 -8.21 -6.58 3.86
C LEU A 11 -9.65 -7.02 3.54
N ALA A 12 -9.82 -8.17 2.87
CA ALA A 12 -11.14 -8.74 2.59
C ALA A 12 -11.91 -9.05 3.88
N GLU A 13 -11.26 -9.67 4.87
CA GLU A 13 -11.86 -9.93 6.18
C GLU A 13 -12.28 -8.62 6.89
N ALA A 14 -11.50 -7.54 6.77
CA ALA A 14 -11.85 -6.26 7.38
C ALA A 14 -13.04 -5.60 6.69
N ILE A 15 -13.11 -5.64 5.37
CA ILE A 15 -14.26 -5.15 4.59
C ILE A 15 -15.54 -5.89 4.96
N ASP A 16 -15.48 -7.23 5.04
CA ASP A 16 -16.61 -8.09 5.42
C ASP A 16 -17.06 -7.82 6.87
N GLU A 17 -16.13 -7.81 7.83
CA GLU A 17 -16.42 -7.56 9.24
C GLU A 17 -17.01 -6.16 9.52
N LEU A 18 -16.74 -5.18 8.68
CA LEU A 18 -17.28 -3.82 8.78
C LEU A 18 -18.59 -3.67 7.98
N GLY A 19 -18.94 -4.64 7.14
CA GLY A 19 -20.13 -4.58 6.29
C GLY A 19 -20.09 -3.46 5.24
N VAL A 20 -18.88 -3.10 4.76
CA VAL A 20 -18.69 -1.96 3.84
C VAL A 20 -18.40 -2.38 2.39
N GLN A 21 -18.68 -3.61 2.02
CA GLN A 21 -18.40 -4.14 0.68
C GLN A 21 -19.01 -3.28 -0.42
N ASP A 22 -20.30 -2.95 -0.32
CA ASP A 22 -21.07 -2.26 -1.36
C ASP A 22 -20.65 -0.78 -1.55
N CYS A 23 -19.99 -0.17 -0.57
CA CYS A 23 -19.50 1.20 -0.65
C CYS A 23 -17.96 1.29 -0.80
N THR A 24 -17.27 0.14 -0.90
CA THR A 24 -15.81 0.10 -1.05
C THR A 24 -15.37 0.21 -2.50
N VAL A 25 -14.36 1.04 -2.73
CA VAL A 25 -13.64 1.17 -4.01
C VAL A 25 -12.16 0.87 -3.78
N LEU A 26 -11.67 -0.17 -4.44
CA LEU A 26 -10.26 -0.55 -4.45
C LEU A 26 -9.56 0.07 -5.65
N VAL A 27 -8.55 0.89 -5.41
CA VAL A 27 -7.70 1.44 -6.47
C VAL A 27 -6.43 0.59 -6.57
N SER A 28 -6.32 -0.14 -7.68
CA SER A 28 -5.27 -1.13 -7.96
C SER A 28 -4.35 -0.61 -9.07
N PRO A 29 -3.18 -0.02 -8.74
CA PRO A 29 -2.26 0.47 -9.77
C PRO A 29 -1.45 -0.65 -10.39
N VAL A 30 -0.81 -0.37 -11.52
CA VAL A 30 0.13 -1.28 -12.19
C VAL A 30 1.23 -1.74 -11.23
N GLY A 31 1.54 -3.04 -11.25
CA GLY A 31 2.45 -3.73 -10.33
C GLY A 31 1.79 -4.98 -9.77
N CYS A 32 2.42 -5.67 -8.80
CA CYS A 32 1.83 -6.88 -8.22
C CYS A 32 0.45 -6.63 -7.57
N SER A 33 0.18 -5.41 -7.14
CA SER A 33 -1.09 -4.99 -6.54
C SER A 33 -2.26 -5.01 -7.53
N VAL A 34 -2.03 -4.88 -8.84
CA VAL A 34 -3.09 -4.87 -9.85
C VAL A 34 -3.91 -6.17 -9.86
N PHE A 35 -3.27 -7.30 -9.51
CA PHE A 35 -3.96 -8.60 -9.47
C PHE A 35 -5.03 -8.71 -8.38
N SER A 36 -5.11 -7.76 -7.45
CA SER A 36 -6.15 -7.75 -6.42
C SER A 36 -7.57 -7.74 -7.01
N TYR A 37 -7.77 -7.15 -8.19
CA TYR A 37 -9.08 -7.11 -8.84
C TYR A 37 -9.68 -8.51 -9.15
N TYR A 38 -8.86 -9.55 -9.22
CA TYR A 38 -9.35 -10.94 -9.40
C TYR A 38 -9.95 -11.54 -8.13
N TYR A 39 -9.67 -10.96 -6.96
CA TYR A 39 -9.97 -11.57 -5.67
C TYR A 39 -10.96 -10.79 -4.81
N PHE A 40 -11.30 -9.56 -5.19
CA PHE A 40 -12.21 -8.71 -4.45
C PHE A 40 -13.49 -8.45 -5.24
N ASP A 41 -14.63 -8.70 -4.61
CA ASP A 41 -15.95 -8.34 -5.10
C ASP A 41 -16.38 -7.00 -4.49
N VAL A 42 -15.68 -5.93 -4.93
CA VAL A 42 -15.93 -4.53 -4.58
C VAL A 42 -15.76 -3.66 -5.83
N GLY A 43 -16.14 -2.40 -5.76
CA GLY A 43 -15.78 -1.45 -6.82
C GLY A 43 -14.27 -1.46 -7.05
N ASN A 44 -13.82 -1.53 -8.30
CA ASN A 44 -12.39 -1.52 -8.62
C ASN A 44 -12.06 -0.55 -9.74
N THR A 45 -10.99 0.22 -9.55
CA THR A 45 -10.41 1.07 -10.59
C THR A 45 -8.93 0.76 -10.75
N GLN A 46 -8.54 0.34 -11.95
CA GLN A 46 -7.12 0.20 -12.29
C GLN A 46 -6.52 1.58 -12.56
N ALA A 47 -5.38 1.86 -11.94
CA ALA A 47 -4.65 3.11 -12.11
C ALA A 47 -3.31 2.88 -12.81
N ALA A 48 -2.79 3.90 -13.48
CA ALA A 48 -1.43 3.89 -13.96
C ALA A 48 -0.45 3.76 -12.78
N HIS A 49 0.74 3.24 -13.07
CA HIS A 49 1.79 3.00 -12.07
C HIS A 49 2.12 4.27 -11.28
N GLY A 50 2.06 4.19 -9.95
CA GLY A 50 2.27 5.30 -9.02
C GLY A 50 1.09 6.27 -8.86
N ARG A 51 -0.04 6.08 -9.57
CA ARG A 51 -1.13 7.08 -9.62
C ARG A 51 -2.35 6.72 -8.75
N ALA A 52 -2.29 5.63 -7.99
CA ALA A 52 -3.41 5.23 -7.14
C ALA A 52 -3.85 6.32 -6.15
N PRO A 53 -2.96 7.05 -5.47
CA PRO A 53 -3.40 8.12 -4.56
C PRO A 53 -4.16 9.23 -5.27
N ALA A 54 -3.72 9.65 -6.46
CA ALA A 54 -4.40 10.69 -7.24
C ALA A 54 -5.80 10.23 -7.71
N VAL A 55 -5.91 8.97 -8.17
CA VAL A 55 -7.20 8.37 -8.54
C VAL A 55 -8.10 8.22 -7.32
N GLY A 56 -7.55 7.83 -6.16
CA GLY A 56 -8.27 7.73 -4.90
C GLY A 56 -8.86 9.08 -4.45
N ILE A 57 -8.11 10.18 -4.57
CA ILE A 57 -8.60 11.54 -4.33
C ILE A 57 -9.80 11.84 -5.22
N GLY A 58 -9.72 11.50 -6.52
CA GLY A 58 -10.82 11.69 -7.47
C GLY A 58 -12.08 10.93 -7.04
N HIS A 59 -11.96 9.65 -6.66
CA HIS A 59 -13.08 8.85 -6.16
C HIS A 59 -13.70 9.48 -4.91
N LYS A 60 -12.87 9.81 -3.92
CA LYS A 60 -13.37 10.37 -2.65
C LYS A 60 -14.01 11.75 -2.83
N THR A 61 -13.53 12.54 -3.78
CA THR A 61 -14.13 13.82 -4.14
C THR A 61 -15.47 13.65 -4.84
N ALA A 62 -15.56 12.67 -5.75
CA ALA A 62 -16.80 12.43 -6.51
C ALA A 62 -17.89 11.74 -5.66
N ASN A 63 -17.50 10.87 -4.74
CA ASN A 63 -18.40 10.17 -3.81
C ASN A 63 -17.79 10.15 -2.40
N PRO A 64 -18.07 11.16 -1.56
CA PRO A 64 -17.51 11.25 -0.21
C PRO A 64 -17.87 10.09 0.72
N ASP A 65 -18.97 9.39 0.47
CA ASP A 65 -19.45 8.28 1.30
C ASP A 65 -18.76 6.94 0.96
N SER A 66 -18.00 6.89 -0.14
CA SER A 66 -17.27 5.67 -0.49
C SER A 66 -16.09 5.40 0.44
N ILE A 67 -15.82 4.13 0.72
CA ILE A 67 -14.59 3.66 1.38
C ILE A 67 -13.52 3.46 0.29
N VAL A 68 -12.58 4.38 0.21
CA VAL A 68 -11.53 4.34 -0.81
C VAL A 68 -10.26 3.72 -0.26
N ILE A 69 -9.77 2.67 -0.93
CA ILE A 69 -8.57 1.94 -0.56
C ILE A 69 -7.59 1.96 -1.72
N CYS A 70 -6.43 2.60 -1.56
CA CYS A 70 -5.32 2.52 -2.49
C CYS A 70 -4.38 1.39 -2.07
N TYR A 71 -4.29 0.34 -2.87
CA TYR A 71 -3.51 -0.86 -2.57
C TYR A 71 -2.25 -0.92 -3.43
N GLN A 72 -1.07 -0.67 -2.84
CA GLN A 72 0.17 -0.41 -3.56
C GLN A 72 1.34 -1.26 -3.06
N GLY A 73 2.22 -1.67 -3.98
CA GLY A 73 3.53 -2.23 -3.66
C GLY A 73 4.59 -1.14 -3.45
N ASP A 74 5.79 -1.56 -3.03
CA ASP A 74 6.90 -0.64 -2.74
C ASP A 74 7.48 0.03 -4.00
N GLY A 75 7.56 -0.69 -5.10
CA GLY A 75 7.96 -0.11 -6.38
C GLY A 75 6.96 0.91 -6.91
N ASP A 76 5.70 0.70 -6.66
CA ASP A 76 4.63 1.60 -7.07
C ASP A 76 4.59 2.86 -6.19
N LEU A 77 4.41 2.70 -4.89
CA LEU A 77 4.25 3.82 -3.96
C LEU A 77 5.54 4.57 -3.67
N ALA A 78 6.64 3.82 -3.40
CA ALA A 78 7.90 4.40 -2.93
C ALA A 78 8.88 4.79 -4.06
N SER A 79 8.55 4.49 -5.31
CA SER A 79 9.33 4.87 -6.49
C SER A 79 8.56 5.88 -7.32
N ILE A 80 7.86 5.42 -8.34
CA ILE A 80 7.19 6.31 -9.30
C ILE A 80 6.04 7.11 -8.66
N GLY A 81 5.41 6.60 -7.60
CA GLY A 81 4.28 7.23 -6.89
C GLY A 81 4.68 8.04 -5.65
N LEU A 82 5.98 8.30 -5.42
CA LEU A 82 6.40 8.97 -4.18
C LEU A 82 5.84 10.39 -4.05
N ALA A 83 5.80 11.15 -5.12
CA ALA A 83 5.23 12.49 -5.12
C ALA A 83 3.72 12.47 -4.87
N GLU A 84 3.02 11.51 -5.46
CA GLU A 84 1.58 11.34 -5.33
C GLU A 84 1.17 10.98 -3.90
N ILE A 85 1.89 10.05 -3.26
CA ILE A 85 1.56 9.68 -1.87
C ILE A 85 1.84 10.82 -0.90
N ILE A 86 2.91 11.58 -1.08
CA ILE A 86 3.20 12.76 -0.25
C ILE A 86 2.10 13.82 -0.42
N SER A 87 1.73 14.12 -1.66
CA SER A 87 0.67 15.10 -1.95
C SER A 87 -0.69 14.66 -1.40
N ALA A 88 -1.06 13.38 -1.56
CA ALA A 88 -2.30 12.83 -1.04
C ALA A 88 -2.34 12.84 0.50
N ALA A 89 -1.23 12.49 1.14
CA ALA A 89 -1.08 12.52 2.58
C ALA A 89 -1.20 13.97 3.12
N GLN A 90 -0.57 14.94 2.45
CA GLN A 90 -0.67 16.35 2.82
C GLN A 90 -2.10 16.88 2.72
N LEU A 91 -2.88 16.44 1.72
CA LEU A 91 -4.28 16.83 1.58
C LEU A 91 -5.18 16.28 2.69
N GLY A 92 -4.78 15.23 3.40
CA GLY A 92 -5.55 14.64 4.49
C GLY A 92 -6.90 14.06 4.05
N MET A 93 -7.03 13.60 2.80
CA MET A 93 -8.28 13.00 2.31
C MET A 93 -8.59 11.72 3.09
N PRO A 94 -9.87 11.48 3.48
CA PRO A 94 -10.27 10.32 4.26
C PRO A 94 -10.27 9.05 3.40
N MET A 95 -9.10 8.49 3.13
CA MET A 95 -8.88 7.25 2.38
C MET A 95 -7.75 6.43 3.00
N THR A 96 -7.74 5.13 2.76
CA THR A 96 -6.75 4.20 3.29
C THR A 96 -5.69 3.86 2.25
N MET A 97 -4.42 4.01 2.62
CA MET A 97 -3.28 3.57 1.81
C MET A 97 -2.72 2.27 2.39
N ILE A 98 -2.84 1.17 1.65
CA ILE A 98 -2.21 -0.11 2.00
C ILE A 98 -0.90 -0.22 1.23
N PHE A 99 0.21 -0.15 1.94
CA PHE A 99 1.56 -0.21 1.41
C PHE A 99 2.22 -1.57 1.68
N VAL A 100 2.32 -2.41 0.66
CA VAL A 100 2.99 -3.71 0.78
C VAL A 100 4.47 -3.56 0.43
N ASN A 101 5.31 -3.50 1.47
CA ASN A 101 6.74 -3.37 1.34
C ASN A 101 7.42 -4.74 1.47
N ASN A 102 7.80 -5.34 0.35
CA ASN A 102 8.58 -6.57 0.28
C ASN A 102 10.02 -6.35 -0.22
N ALA A 103 10.41 -5.10 -0.42
CA ALA A 103 11.76 -4.63 -0.73
C ALA A 103 12.32 -5.08 -2.09
N ILE A 104 11.44 -5.37 -3.08
CA ILE A 104 11.82 -5.70 -4.46
C ILE A 104 10.74 -5.31 -5.46
N PHE A 105 11.13 -5.06 -6.73
CA PHE A 105 10.21 -5.04 -7.86
C PHE A 105 9.89 -6.49 -8.28
N GLY A 106 8.87 -7.10 -7.67
CA GLY A 106 8.57 -8.52 -7.87
C GLY A 106 8.10 -8.88 -9.27
N MET A 107 7.12 -8.13 -9.83
CA MET A 107 6.50 -8.41 -11.13
C MET A 107 7.51 -8.39 -12.28
N THR A 108 8.49 -7.52 -12.25
CA THR A 108 9.46 -7.32 -13.34
C THR A 108 10.70 -8.20 -13.21
N GLY A 109 10.82 -9.03 -12.19
CA GLY A 109 11.88 -10.02 -12.06
C GLY A 109 12.82 -9.86 -10.85
N GLY A 110 12.39 -9.13 -9.80
CA GLY A 110 13.10 -9.08 -8.54
C GLY A 110 14.24 -8.05 -8.47
N GLN A 111 14.09 -6.93 -9.16
CA GLN A 111 15.06 -5.83 -9.12
C GLN A 111 15.04 -5.09 -7.78
N MET A 112 16.09 -4.31 -7.52
CA MET A 112 16.19 -3.43 -6.36
C MET A 112 15.08 -2.38 -6.38
N ALA A 113 14.34 -2.27 -5.27
CA ALA A 113 13.36 -1.21 -5.01
C ALA A 113 13.99 -0.10 -4.14
N PRO A 114 13.35 1.07 -4.02
CA PRO A 114 13.84 2.12 -3.10
C PRO A 114 13.96 1.64 -1.65
N THR A 115 13.15 0.68 -1.24
CA THR A 115 13.07 0.12 0.11
C THR A 115 13.99 -1.09 0.35
N THR A 116 14.67 -1.61 -0.69
CA THR A 116 15.62 -2.73 -0.56
C THR A 116 16.68 -2.44 0.50
N LEU A 117 16.92 -3.38 1.41
CA LEU A 117 17.86 -3.20 2.52
C LEU A 117 19.31 -3.22 2.04
N LEU A 118 20.21 -2.56 2.78
CA LEU A 118 21.65 -2.68 2.55
C LEU A 118 22.08 -4.14 2.71
N GLY A 119 22.91 -4.63 1.80
CA GLY A 119 23.34 -6.02 1.72
C GLY A 119 22.33 -6.99 1.14
N GLN A 120 21.07 -6.58 0.89
CA GLN A 120 20.07 -7.44 0.28
C GLN A 120 20.41 -7.74 -1.19
N LEU A 121 20.38 -9.03 -1.54
CA LEU A 121 20.57 -9.51 -2.91
C LEU A 121 19.28 -9.32 -3.71
N THR A 122 19.42 -8.79 -4.91
CA THR A 122 18.34 -8.69 -5.91
C THR A 122 18.92 -8.97 -7.29
N THR A 123 18.09 -9.06 -8.32
CA THR A 123 18.57 -9.27 -9.70
C THR A 123 19.45 -8.13 -10.21
N THR A 124 19.30 -6.93 -9.69
CA THR A 124 20.14 -5.76 -10.03
C THR A 124 21.21 -5.42 -8.97
N THR A 125 21.22 -6.13 -7.86
CA THR A 125 22.24 -6.04 -6.82
C THR A 125 22.72 -7.45 -6.43
N PRO A 126 23.41 -8.16 -7.34
CA PRO A 126 23.77 -9.57 -7.15
C PRO A 126 24.80 -9.80 -6.02
N THR A 127 25.55 -8.76 -5.64
CA THR A 127 26.49 -8.79 -4.50
C THR A 127 25.94 -8.08 -3.25
N GLY A 128 24.66 -7.72 -3.27
CA GLY A 128 24.00 -6.93 -2.23
C GLY A 128 23.95 -5.44 -2.52
N ARG A 129 22.88 -4.76 -2.06
CA ARG A 129 22.75 -3.31 -2.15
C ARG A 129 23.85 -2.63 -1.33
N THR A 130 24.62 -1.76 -1.96
CA THR A 130 25.67 -0.98 -1.31
C THR A 130 25.18 0.43 -0.97
N PRO A 131 25.84 1.18 -0.07
CA PRO A 131 25.52 2.58 0.21
C PRO A 131 25.60 3.51 -1.01
N PHE A 132 26.37 3.14 -2.05
CA PHE A 132 26.42 3.86 -3.33
C PHE A 132 25.05 3.93 -4.03
N ALA A 133 24.21 2.87 -3.89
CA ALA A 133 22.85 2.85 -4.40
C ALA A 133 21.84 3.61 -3.50
N GLY A 134 22.33 4.37 -2.53
CA GLY A 134 21.52 5.12 -1.57
C GLY A 134 20.98 4.28 -0.43
N GLN A 135 20.48 4.95 0.60
CA GLN A 135 19.86 4.32 1.77
C GLN A 135 18.43 3.84 1.47
N PRO A 136 17.96 2.76 2.13
CA PRO A 136 16.57 2.34 2.03
C PRO A 136 15.60 3.45 2.45
N LEU A 137 14.57 3.67 1.64
CA LEU A 137 13.58 4.70 1.90
C LEU A 137 12.65 4.29 3.06
N LYS A 138 12.46 5.18 4.03
CA LYS A 138 11.62 4.97 5.22
C LYS A 138 10.26 5.66 5.03
N VAL A 139 9.42 5.08 4.18
CA VAL A 139 8.17 5.72 3.74
C VAL A 139 7.20 5.98 4.90
N ALA A 140 7.00 5.01 5.79
CA ALA A 140 6.07 5.19 6.91
C ALA A 140 6.48 6.36 7.82
N GLU A 141 7.79 6.50 8.09
CA GLU A 141 8.32 7.60 8.89
C GLU A 141 8.19 8.95 8.17
N MET A 142 8.36 8.97 6.86
CA MET A 142 8.15 10.20 6.06
C MET A 142 6.68 10.64 6.10
N ILE A 143 5.76 9.71 5.89
CA ILE A 143 4.30 10.01 5.92
C ILE A 143 3.86 10.38 7.34
N ALA A 144 4.35 9.72 8.38
CA ALA A 144 4.04 10.04 9.77
C ALA A 144 4.55 11.42 10.22
N GLY A 145 5.47 12.02 9.49
CA GLY A 145 5.95 13.38 9.72
C GLY A 145 5.09 14.49 9.12
N LEU A 146 4.03 14.13 8.39
CA LEU A 146 3.07 15.09 7.81
C LEU A 146 1.87 15.28 8.74
N ASP A 147 1.25 16.44 8.71
CA ASP A 147 0.10 16.78 9.58
C ASP A 147 -1.24 16.19 9.08
N GLY A 148 -1.34 15.82 7.80
CA GLY A 148 -2.59 15.33 7.19
C GLY A 148 -2.99 13.90 7.61
N PRO A 149 -2.08 12.93 7.71
CA PRO A 149 -2.43 11.55 8.08
C PRO A 149 -2.84 11.44 9.55
N VAL A 150 -4.01 10.88 9.81
CA VAL A 150 -4.52 10.65 11.19
C VAL A 150 -4.06 9.32 11.78
N PHE A 151 -3.59 8.40 10.94
CA PHE A 151 -3.12 7.08 11.34
C PHE A 151 -2.03 6.58 10.39
N VAL A 152 -0.86 6.27 10.93
CA VAL A 152 0.23 5.62 10.20
C VAL A 152 0.79 4.51 11.06
N GLU A 153 0.82 3.29 10.54
CA GLU A 153 1.33 2.14 11.27
C GLU A 153 2.13 1.21 10.37
N ARG A 154 3.28 0.77 10.85
CA ARG A 154 4.10 -0.28 10.24
C ARG A 154 3.84 -1.61 10.92
N VAL A 155 3.38 -2.59 10.17
CA VAL A 155 3.08 -3.93 10.65
C VAL A 155 3.92 -4.99 9.93
N ALA A 156 4.02 -6.18 10.51
CA ALA A 156 4.74 -7.30 9.95
C ALA A 156 3.85 -8.55 9.84
N LEU A 157 4.25 -9.53 9.00
CA LEU A 157 3.43 -10.70 8.67
C LEU A 157 4.12 -12.05 8.96
N TYR A 158 5.30 -12.06 9.56
CA TYR A 158 6.14 -13.26 9.61
C TYR A 158 5.73 -14.28 10.69
N ASP A 159 4.93 -13.88 11.69
CA ASP A 159 4.38 -14.81 12.69
C ASP A 159 2.89 -14.53 12.97
N ASN A 160 2.22 -15.43 13.70
CA ASN A 160 0.78 -15.33 13.96
C ASN A 160 0.41 -14.12 14.80
N ARG A 161 1.24 -13.74 15.78
CA ARG A 161 0.99 -12.56 16.63
C ARG A 161 0.99 -11.28 15.79
N ARG A 162 1.98 -11.14 14.90
CA ARG A 162 2.11 -9.98 14.01
C ARG A 162 1.05 -9.96 12.92
N ARG A 163 0.65 -11.13 12.41
CA ARG A 163 -0.48 -11.23 11.48
C ARG A 163 -1.78 -10.77 12.12
N THR A 164 -2.06 -11.19 13.36
CA THR A 164 -3.23 -10.70 14.11
C THR A 164 -3.17 -9.18 14.31
N HIS A 165 -1.99 -8.65 14.63
CA HIS A 165 -1.78 -7.20 14.75
C HIS A 165 -2.02 -6.49 13.41
N ALA A 166 -1.47 -7.00 12.30
CA ALA A 166 -1.67 -6.43 10.97
C ALA A 166 -3.16 -6.41 10.57
N LYS A 167 -3.90 -7.49 10.84
CA LYS A 167 -5.35 -7.52 10.59
C LYS A 167 -6.08 -6.41 11.36
N ARG A 168 -5.75 -6.22 12.65
CA ARG A 168 -6.34 -5.15 13.48
C ARG A 168 -5.99 -3.75 12.96
N ALA A 169 -4.75 -3.53 12.53
CA ALA A 169 -4.31 -2.26 11.96
C ALA A 169 -5.05 -1.92 10.65
N ILE A 170 -5.21 -2.92 9.77
CA ILE A 170 -5.99 -2.75 8.53
C ILE A 170 -7.44 -2.39 8.85
N LYS A 171 -8.09 -3.14 9.74
CA LYS A 171 -9.47 -2.87 10.15
C LYS A 171 -9.61 -1.45 10.73
N LYS A 172 -8.72 -1.07 11.65
CA LYS A 172 -8.70 0.29 12.22
C LYS A 172 -8.56 1.38 11.16
N ALA A 173 -7.72 1.18 10.14
CA ALA A 173 -7.57 2.14 9.06
C ALA A 173 -8.87 2.34 8.25
N LEU A 174 -9.65 1.26 8.05
CA LEU A 174 -10.96 1.36 7.39
C LEU A 174 -12.02 2.00 8.30
N GLU A 175 -12.04 1.66 9.61
CA GLU A 175 -12.94 2.25 10.59
C GLU A 175 -12.83 3.78 10.67
N LEU A 176 -11.66 4.34 10.38
CA LEU A 176 -11.45 5.79 10.34
C LEU A 176 -12.07 6.48 9.11
N GLN A 177 -12.59 5.72 8.14
CA GLN A 177 -13.32 6.25 6.99
C GLN A 177 -14.85 6.10 7.15
N VAL A 178 -15.31 5.24 8.06
CA VAL A 178 -16.71 4.98 8.40
C VAL A 178 -17.18 6.03 9.40
#